data_be985563a944af4508ee9fc0f7366e79
#
_entry.id   be985563a944af4508ee9fc0f7366e79
#
_cell.length_a   1.000
_cell.length_b   1.000
_cell.length_c   1.000
_cell.angle_alpha   90.00
_cell.angle_beta   90.00
_cell.angle_gamma   90.00
#
_symmetry.space_group_name_H-M   'P 1'
#
loop_
_entity.id
_entity.type
_entity.pdbx_description
1 polymer ?
#
loop_
_entity_poly.entity_id
_entity_poly.type
_entity_poly.pdbx_seq_one_letter_code
_entity_poly.pdbx_strand_id
1 'polypeptide(L)'
;MNGERHVAGRGRRRRPDGVRDVVEPRIAVAVVTMGNRPAEVDALLESVAKQDLAPARIVIVGNGCRLPEFAQRLSLPGEVTTVDVEENLGCPGGRNVALARLREYGDIDVVVELDDDGLLVDADVLRRVRDLYAADPRLGIVAFRIADEKGETQQRHVPRVGNSDPMRGGYVTGFLGGAHALNMEMLAGTGGWPAEFFFAHEETDLAWRAADADWKILYAPELLLRHPRTSPARHAIYYRVTARNRVWLVRRRLPLVLIPVHLGVWSLLTLLRTRSADGLRAWLGGFVEGLREPAGERRPMRWRTVWRLTRLGRPPVI
;
A
#
# COMPACT_ATOMS: atom_id res chain seq x y z
N MET A 1 -6.72 -32.98 26.50
CA MET A 1 -8.03 -32.30 26.28
C MET A 1 -7.70 -30.92 25.70
N ASN A 2 -7.65 -30.83 24.39
CA ASN A 2 -7.34 -29.58 23.66
C ASN A 2 -8.64 -28.86 23.35
N GLY A 3 -8.82 -27.70 23.98
CA GLY A 3 -9.94 -26.83 23.69
C GLY A 3 -9.63 -25.93 22.49
N GLU A 4 -10.07 -26.29 21.32
CA GLU A 4 -10.13 -25.43 20.13
C GLU A 4 -11.11 -24.30 20.40
N ARG A 5 -10.61 -23.07 20.55
CA ARG A 5 -11.47 -21.89 20.55
C ARG A 5 -11.77 -21.51 19.10
N HIS A 6 -12.94 -21.91 18.64
CA HIS A 6 -13.55 -21.36 17.42
C HIS A 6 -13.73 -19.84 17.59
N VAL A 7 -13.00 -19.06 16.80
CA VAL A 7 -13.29 -17.63 16.60
C VAL A 7 -14.54 -17.57 15.72
N ALA A 8 -15.69 -17.38 16.36
CA ALA A 8 -16.95 -17.16 15.66
C ALA A 8 -16.88 -15.82 14.92
N GLY A 9 -16.88 -15.86 13.59
CA GLY A 9 -17.06 -14.70 12.75
C GLY A 9 -18.34 -13.97 13.17
N ARG A 10 -18.27 -12.65 13.41
CA ARG A 10 -19.42 -11.82 13.74
C ARG A 10 -20.42 -11.87 12.60
N GLY A 11 -21.43 -12.75 12.70
CA GLY A 11 -22.54 -12.83 11.77
C GLY A 11 -23.31 -11.50 11.78
N ARG A 12 -23.40 -10.88 10.61
CA ARG A 12 -24.25 -9.70 10.39
C ARG A 12 -25.69 -10.03 10.75
N ARG A 13 -26.19 -9.55 11.89
CA ARG A 13 -27.59 -9.72 12.30
C ARG A 13 -28.48 -8.83 11.41
N ARG A 14 -29.48 -9.40 10.76
CA ARG A 14 -30.55 -8.66 10.10
C ARG A 14 -31.62 -8.31 11.14
N ARG A 15 -32.01 -7.05 11.20
CA ARG A 15 -33.24 -6.66 11.92
C ARG A 15 -34.47 -7.04 11.11
N PRO A 16 -35.65 -7.29 11.76
CA PRO A 16 -36.90 -7.64 11.09
C PRO A 16 -37.41 -6.59 10.09
N ASP A 17 -36.98 -5.34 10.22
CA ASP A 17 -37.37 -4.19 9.41
C ASP A 17 -36.53 -3.98 8.13
N GLY A 18 -35.60 -4.87 7.83
CA GLY A 18 -34.79 -4.80 6.62
C GLY A 18 -33.69 -3.74 6.62
N VAL A 19 -33.59 -2.93 7.67
CA VAL A 19 -32.51 -1.94 7.85
C VAL A 19 -31.27 -2.71 8.27
N ARG A 20 -30.22 -2.66 7.44
CA ARG A 20 -28.89 -3.16 7.83
C ARG A 20 -28.32 -2.19 8.87
N ASP A 21 -28.03 -2.67 10.07
CA ASP A 21 -27.18 -1.92 10.96
C ASP A 21 -25.87 -1.65 10.20
N VAL A 22 -25.63 -0.42 9.85
CA VAL A 22 -24.36 0.03 9.26
C VAL A 22 -23.36 -0.02 10.41
N VAL A 23 -22.68 -1.15 10.55
CA VAL A 23 -21.56 -1.24 11.49
C VAL A 23 -20.46 -0.34 10.90
N GLU A 24 -20.18 0.76 11.57
CA GLU A 24 -19.10 1.67 11.16
C GLU A 24 -17.77 0.92 11.15
N PRO A 25 -16.98 1.00 10.05
CA PRO A 25 -15.68 0.35 9.97
C PRO A 25 -14.74 0.84 11.07
N ARG A 26 -14.08 -0.08 11.74
CA ARG A 26 -13.04 0.22 12.73
C ARG A 26 -11.71 0.44 12.04
N ILE A 27 -11.13 1.60 12.25
CA ILE A 27 -9.89 2.05 11.60
C ILE A 27 -8.70 1.78 12.52
N ALA A 28 -7.63 1.20 11.95
CA ALA A 28 -6.30 1.19 12.56
C ALA A 28 -5.33 2.03 11.73
N VAL A 29 -4.26 2.51 12.37
CA VAL A 29 -3.11 3.14 11.70
C VAL A 29 -1.91 2.22 11.83
N ALA A 30 -1.14 2.06 10.75
CA ALA A 30 0.11 1.32 10.73
C ALA A 30 1.25 2.21 10.18
N VAL A 31 2.38 2.21 10.88
CA VAL A 31 3.59 2.94 10.50
C VAL A 31 4.77 1.97 10.53
N VAL A 32 5.60 2.00 9.49
CA VAL A 32 6.85 1.24 9.43
C VAL A 32 8.01 2.22 9.35
N THR A 33 8.97 2.11 10.25
CA THR A 33 10.15 2.99 10.27
C THR A 33 11.44 2.19 10.46
N MET A 34 12.54 2.69 9.93
CA MET A 34 13.89 2.18 10.21
C MET A 34 14.55 2.91 11.39
N GLY A 35 13.83 3.76 12.12
CA GLY A 35 14.33 4.48 13.30
C GLY A 35 15.30 5.63 13.01
N ASN A 36 15.57 5.92 11.74
CA ASN A 36 16.53 6.94 11.31
C ASN A 36 15.91 8.34 11.12
N ARG A 37 14.61 8.49 11.39
CA ARG A 37 13.81 9.73 11.25
C ARG A 37 12.92 9.96 12.48
N PRO A 38 13.46 10.03 13.69
CA PRO A 38 12.64 10.07 14.91
C PRO A 38 11.76 11.32 15.00
N ALA A 39 12.24 12.47 14.50
CA ALA A 39 11.46 13.71 14.54
C ALA A 39 10.27 13.67 13.56
N GLU A 40 10.46 13.08 12.38
CA GLU A 40 9.41 12.91 11.38
C GLU A 40 8.35 11.92 11.89
N VAL A 41 8.77 10.81 12.50
CA VAL A 41 7.85 9.85 13.14
C VAL A 41 7.02 10.52 14.24
N ASP A 42 7.65 11.34 15.09
CA ASP A 42 6.94 12.09 16.12
C ASP A 42 5.91 13.04 15.50
N ALA A 43 6.29 13.80 14.49
CA ALA A 43 5.39 14.72 13.80
C ALA A 43 4.23 13.98 13.11
N LEU A 44 4.49 12.83 12.49
CA LEU A 44 3.44 11.97 11.94
C LEU A 44 2.46 11.53 13.01
N LEU A 45 2.95 10.97 14.13
CA LEU A 45 2.12 10.48 15.22
C LEU A 45 1.31 11.61 15.88
N GLU A 46 1.88 12.81 16.00
CA GLU A 46 1.13 13.99 16.42
C GLU A 46 -0.01 14.35 15.44
N SER A 47 0.22 14.20 14.13
CA SER A 47 -0.84 14.44 13.15
C SER A 47 -1.96 13.39 13.22
N VAL A 48 -1.63 12.15 13.60
CA VAL A 48 -2.60 11.09 13.90
C VAL A 48 -3.35 11.41 15.20
N ALA A 49 -2.67 11.91 16.22
CA ALA A 49 -3.31 12.31 17.48
C ALA A 49 -4.32 13.46 17.34
N LYS A 50 -4.14 14.31 16.32
CA LYS A 50 -5.03 15.45 16.02
C LYS A 50 -6.25 15.07 15.18
N GLN A 51 -6.42 13.79 14.80
CA GLN A 51 -7.59 13.36 14.05
C GLN A 51 -8.87 13.43 14.89
N ASP A 52 -9.96 13.88 14.29
CA ASP A 52 -11.29 13.98 14.92
C ASP A 52 -11.93 12.60 15.17
N LEU A 53 -11.51 11.59 14.39
CA LEU A 53 -11.79 10.18 14.65
C LEU A 53 -10.53 9.50 15.17
N ALA A 54 -10.55 9.11 16.45
CA ALA A 54 -9.47 8.31 17.02
C ALA A 54 -9.37 6.94 16.34
N PRO A 55 -8.17 6.49 15.91
CA PRO A 55 -8.01 5.13 15.44
C PRO A 55 -8.23 4.16 16.61
N ALA A 56 -8.85 3.01 16.34
CA ALA A 56 -9.04 1.98 17.36
C ALA A 56 -7.70 1.39 17.83
N ARG A 57 -6.72 1.32 16.91
CA ARG A 57 -5.37 0.80 17.16
C ARG A 57 -4.33 1.55 16.33
N ILE A 58 -3.13 1.67 16.90
CA ILE A 58 -1.93 2.18 16.22
C ILE A 58 -0.86 1.11 16.35
N VAL A 59 -0.32 0.61 15.22
CA VAL A 59 0.80 -0.32 15.21
C VAL A 59 2.01 0.36 14.57
N ILE A 60 3.11 0.41 15.30
CA ILE A 60 4.37 0.99 14.84
C ILE A 60 5.40 -0.12 14.78
N VAL A 61 6.00 -0.33 13.60
CA VAL A 61 7.00 -1.38 13.36
C VAL A 61 8.38 -0.75 13.19
N GLY A 62 9.31 -1.10 14.05
CA GLY A 62 10.73 -0.86 13.90
C GLY A 62 11.33 -1.92 12.97
N ASN A 63 11.60 -1.57 11.73
CA ASN A 63 12.06 -2.48 10.69
C ASN A 63 13.60 -2.48 10.60
N GLY A 64 14.25 -3.38 11.33
CA GLY A 64 15.69 -3.42 11.53
C GLY A 64 16.17 -2.46 12.63
N CYS A 65 15.29 -2.06 13.55
CA CYS A 65 15.65 -1.19 14.66
C CYS A 65 14.74 -1.41 15.87
N ARG A 66 15.20 -0.94 17.02
CA ARG A 66 14.38 -0.82 18.24
C ARG A 66 13.72 0.54 18.31
N LEU A 67 12.47 0.53 18.71
CA LEU A 67 11.66 1.75 18.82
C LEU A 67 11.63 2.27 20.26
N PRO A 68 11.56 3.61 20.43
CA PRO A 68 11.23 4.18 21.72
C PRO A 68 9.78 3.88 22.10
N GLU A 69 9.45 3.99 23.39
CA GLU A 69 8.09 3.85 23.88
C GLU A 69 7.23 5.09 23.54
N PHE A 70 6.65 5.10 22.35
CA PHE A 70 5.84 6.23 21.85
C PHE A 70 4.60 6.51 22.71
N ALA A 71 3.93 5.45 23.21
CA ALA A 71 2.73 5.59 24.04
C ALA A 71 2.96 6.37 25.34
N GLN A 72 4.18 6.32 25.90
CA GLN A 72 4.54 7.07 27.11
C GLN A 72 4.95 8.51 26.80
N ARG A 73 5.51 8.74 25.60
CA ARG A 73 6.04 10.05 25.19
C ARG A 73 4.99 10.93 24.51
N LEU A 74 4.09 10.32 23.73
CA LEU A 74 3.04 11.00 22.99
C LEU A 74 1.67 10.53 23.52
N SER A 75 0.78 11.48 23.80
CA SER A 75 -0.62 11.17 24.14
C SER A 75 -1.38 10.73 22.90
N LEU A 76 -1.12 9.50 22.43
CA LEU A 76 -1.76 8.94 21.25
C LEU A 76 -3.15 8.39 21.59
N PRO A 77 -4.15 8.64 20.74
CA PRO A 77 -5.48 8.05 20.91
C PRO A 77 -5.48 6.57 20.51
N GLY A 78 -6.29 5.77 21.18
CA GLY A 78 -6.42 4.34 20.90
C GLY A 78 -5.33 3.48 21.55
N GLU A 79 -5.34 2.19 21.21
CA GLU A 79 -4.36 1.23 21.73
C GLU A 79 -3.11 1.24 20.84
N VAL A 80 -1.96 1.59 21.43
CA VAL A 80 -0.67 1.66 20.71
C VAL A 80 0.13 0.39 20.96
N THR A 81 0.63 -0.21 19.88
CA THR A 81 1.52 -1.37 19.91
C THR A 81 2.77 -1.08 19.09
N THR A 82 3.94 -1.27 19.69
CA THR A 82 5.23 -1.26 19.01
C THR A 82 5.69 -2.70 18.77
N VAL A 83 6.29 -2.94 17.60
CA VAL A 83 6.88 -4.24 17.25
C VAL A 83 8.29 -3.99 16.71
N ASP A 84 9.30 -4.50 17.38
CA ASP A 84 10.67 -4.43 16.92
C ASP A 84 11.01 -5.65 16.08
N VAL A 85 11.58 -5.43 14.90
CA VAL A 85 12.08 -6.47 14.00
C VAL A 85 13.59 -6.30 13.90
N GLU A 86 14.35 -7.38 14.16
CA GLU A 86 15.81 -7.33 14.20
C GLU A 86 16.45 -7.00 12.85
N GLU A 87 15.87 -7.53 11.77
CA GLU A 87 16.37 -7.34 10.41
C GLU A 87 15.43 -6.42 9.60
N ASN A 88 16.00 -5.65 8.68
CA ASN A 88 15.22 -4.88 7.73
C ASN A 88 14.57 -5.81 6.68
N LEU A 89 13.27 -6.00 6.79
CA LEU A 89 12.46 -6.84 5.90
C LEU A 89 12.01 -6.11 4.61
N GLY A 90 12.49 -4.90 4.38
CA GLY A 90 11.96 -4.01 3.34
C GLY A 90 10.59 -3.44 3.70
N CYS A 91 10.08 -2.54 2.86
CA CYS A 91 8.81 -1.88 3.09
C CYS A 91 7.63 -2.89 3.16
N PRO A 92 7.45 -3.82 2.20
CA PRO A 92 6.34 -4.78 2.23
C PRO A 92 6.46 -5.78 3.39
N GLY A 93 7.68 -6.17 3.79
CA GLY A 93 7.91 -7.05 4.92
C GLY A 93 7.50 -6.41 6.24
N GLY A 94 7.95 -5.18 6.50
CA GLY A 94 7.56 -4.41 7.68
C GLY A 94 6.04 -4.19 7.77
N ARG A 95 5.39 -3.86 6.64
CA ARG A 95 3.92 -3.73 6.59
C ARG A 95 3.21 -5.04 6.92
N ASN A 96 3.72 -6.18 6.45
CA ASN A 96 3.15 -7.48 6.80
C ASN A 96 3.23 -7.77 8.31
N VAL A 97 4.27 -7.32 9.00
CA VAL A 97 4.37 -7.43 10.47
C VAL A 97 3.25 -6.66 11.14
N ALA A 98 2.99 -5.41 10.72
CA ALA A 98 1.88 -4.62 11.22
C ALA A 98 0.52 -5.29 10.93
N LEU A 99 0.31 -5.78 9.71
CA LEU A 99 -0.92 -6.48 9.32
C LEU A 99 -1.13 -7.77 10.10
N ALA A 100 -0.08 -8.54 10.39
CA ALA A 100 -0.15 -9.74 11.21
C ALA A 100 -0.63 -9.38 12.62
N ARG A 101 -0.05 -8.33 13.22
CA ARG A 101 -0.45 -7.86 14.54
C ARG A 101 -1.90 -7.39 14.57
N LEU A 102 -2.36 -6.65 13.56
CA LEU A 102 -3.75 -6.20 13.46
C LEU A 102 -4.74 -7.36 13.29
N ARG A 103 -4.34 -8.43 12.57
CA ARG A 103 -5.17 -9.64 12.43
C ARG A 103 -5.36 -10.41 13.73
N GLU A 104 -4.35 -10.43 14.61
CA GLU A 104 -4.45 -11.07 15.94
C GLU A 104 -5.54 -10.44 16.80
N TYR A 105 -5.77 -9.14 16.68
CA TYR A 105 -6.85 -8.45 17.38
C TYR A 105 -8.24 -8.84 16.83
N GLY A 106 -8.35 -9.07 15.52
CA GLY A 106 -9.57 -9.57 14.88
C GLY A 106 -10.75 -8.59 14.86
N ASP A 107 -10.52 -7.31 15.18
CA ASP A 107 -11.56 -6.30 15.35
C ASP A 107 -11.36 -5.04 14.45
N ILE A 108 -10.43 -5.10 13.51
CA ILE A 108 -10.14 -4.01 12.57
C ILE A 108 -10.69 -4.34 11.19
N ASP A 109 -11.40 -3.39 10.60
CA ASP A 109 -11.96 -3.51 9.25
C ASP A 109 -11.08 -2.86 8.19
N VAL A 110 -10.39 -1.75 8.54
CA VAL A 110 -9.57 -0.97 7.64
C VAL A 110 -8.26 -0.56 8.33
N VAL A 111 -7.14 -0.70 7.64
CA VAL A 111 -5.85 -0.18 8.08
C VAL A 111 -5.44 0.99 7.18
N VAL A 112 -5.05 2.11 7.79
CA VAL A 112 -4.39 3.25 7.12
C VAL A 112 -2.90 3.08 7.33
N GLU A 113 -2.16 2.82 6.26
CA GLU A 113 -0.70 2.71 6.26
C GLU A 113 -0.08 4.05 5.85
N LEU A 114 0.86 4.55 6.63
CA LEU A 114 1.50 5.85 6.45
C LEU A 114 3.02 5.68 6.47
N ASP A 115 3.72 6.35 5.56
CA ASP A 115 5.19 6.43 5.58
C ASP A 115 5.66 7.29 6.76
N ASP A 116 6.80 6.93 7.33
CA ASP A 116 7.35 7.49 8.58
C ASP A 116 7.76 8.98 8.51
N ASP A 117 7.82 9.55 7.30
CA ASP A 117 8.08 10.97 7.03
C ASP A 117 6.86 11.71 6.44
N GLY A 118 5.68 11.10 6.52
CA GLY A 118 4.42 11.70 6.10
C GLY A 118 3.74 12.50 7.21
N LEU A 119 2.80 13.39 6.83
CA LEU A 119 1.94 14.13 7.75
C LEU A 119 0.50 14.15 7.22
N LEU A 120 -0.47 13.76 8.04
CA LEU A 120 -1.88 14.01 7.75
C LEU A 120 -2.17 15.50 7.92
N VAL A 121 -2.64 16.16 6.86
CA VAL A 121 -2.83 17.62 6.86
C VAL A 121 -4.13 18.02 7.52
N ASP A 122 -5.22 17.32 7.17
CA ASP A 122 -6.55 17.61 7.69
C ASP A 122 -6.87 16.73 8.90
N ALA A 123 -7.63 17.26 9.84
CA ALA A 123 -7.99 16.54 11.07
C ALA A 123 -9.09 15.49 10.86
N ASP A 124 -9.72 15.43 9.69
CA ASP A 124 -10.86 14.57 9.40
C ASP A 124 -10.53 13.41 8.42
N VAL A 125 -9.25 13.17 8.17
CA VAL A 125 -8.80 12.14 7.21
C VAL A 125 -9.30 10.74 7.62
N LEU A 126 -9.13 10.33 8.87
CA LEU A 126 -9.55 9.01 9.32
C LEU A 126 -11.07 8.85 9.28
N ARG A 127 -11.82 9.89 9.61
CA ARG A 127 -13.29 9.89 9.50
C ARG A 127 -13.73 9.75 8.04
N ARG A 128 -13.16 10.51 7.12
CA ARG A 128 -13.46 10.40 5.69
C ARG A 128 -13.11 9.00 5.14
N VAL A 129 -11.99 8.41 5.56
CA VAL A 129 -11.65 7.02 5.22
C VAL A 129 -12.75 6.07 5.69
N ARG A 130 -13.18 6.15 6.95
CA ARG A 130 -14.27 5.34 7.49
C ARG A 130 -15.52 5.46 6.64
N ASP A 131 -15.92 6.70 6.33
CA ASP A 131 -17.15 6.99 5.61
C ASP A 131 -17.11 6.43 4.16
N LEU A 132 -15.95 6.48 3.48
CA LEU A 132 -15.76 5.87 2.17
C LEU A 132 -15.96 4.35 2.20
N TYR A 133 -15.39 3.66 3.19
CA TYR A 133 -15.56 2.21 3.33
C TYR A 133 -16.97 1.81 3.79
N ALA A 134 -17.63 2.63 4.59
CA ALA A 134 -19.03 2.44 4.96
C ALA A 134 -19.97 2.56 3.73
N ALA A 135 -19.65 3.46 2.80
CA ALA A 135 -20.45 3.70 1.60
C ALA A 135 -20.29 2.62 0.51
N ASP A 136 -19.13 1.98 0.41
CA ASP A 136 -18.85 0.99 -0.65
C ASP A 136 -18.24 -0.30 -0.08
N PRO A 137 -19.02 -1.37 0.11
CA PRO A 137 -18.55 -2.66 0.63
C PRO A 137 -17.53 -3.37 -0.29
N ARG A 138 -17.39 -2.93 -1.54
CA ARG A 138 -16.39 -3.48 -2.49
C ARG A 138 -15.17 -2.58 -2.62
N LEU A 139 -15.04 -1.55 -1.79
CA LEU A 139 -13.86 -0.72 -1.72
C LEU A 139 -12.73 -1.50 -1.02
N GLY A 140 -11.69 -1.81 -1.77
CA GLY A 140 -10.53 -2.56 -1.27
C GLY A 140 -9.39 -1.64 -0.87
N ILE A 141 -9.13 -0.62 -1.68
CA ILE A 141 -7.98 0.29 -1.51
C ILE A 141 -8.43 1.74 -1.72
N VAL A 142 -8.04 2.62 -0.82
CA VAL A 142 -8.14 4.07 -0.99
C VAL A 142 -6.72 4.64 -1.09
N ALA A 143 -6.42 5.26 -2.23
CA ALA A 143 -5.16 5.95 -2.47
C ALA A 143 -5.31 7.42 -2.10
N PHE A 144 -4.42 7.94 -1.26
CA PHE A 144 -4.40 9.34 -0.86
C PHE A 144 -3.62 10.19 -1.87
N ARG A 145 -3.85 11.48 -1.87
CA ARG A 145 -3.00 12.43 -2.55
C ARG A 145 -1.74 12.69 -1.73
N ILE A 146 -0.59 12.53 -2.38
CA ILE A 146 0.71 12.84 -1.78
C ILE A 146 1.19 14.15 -2.37
N ALA A 147 1.44 15.15 -1.52
CA ALA A 147 1.98 16.45 -1.91
C ALA A 147 3.22 16.80 -1.08
N ASP A 148 4.10 17.61 -1.66
CA ASP A 148 5.28 18.12 -0.96
C ASP A 148 4.92 19.26 0.01
N GLU A 149 5.95 19.86 0.62
CA GLU A 149 5.80 20.93 1.61
C GLU A 149 5.11 22.19 1.05
N LYS A 150 5.09 22.35 -0.30
CA LYS A 150 4.42 23.44 -1.00
C LYS A 150 2.99 23.10 -1.40
N GLY A 151 2.55 21.87 -1.13
CA GLY A 151 1.24 21.36 -1.56
C GLY A 151 1.21 20.87 -3.00
N GLU A 152 2.38 20.75 -3.68
CA GLU A 152 2.49 20.29 -5.05
C GLU A 152 2.54 18.77 -5.12
N THR A 153 1.70 18.17 -5.96
CA THR A 153 1.72 16.72 -6.22
C THR A 153 2.57 16.42 -7.44
N GLN A 154 3.62 15.61 -7.27
CA GLN A 154 4.41 15.16 -8.40
C GLN A 154 3.60 14.22 -9.30
N GLN A 155 3.75 14.32 -10.63
CA GLN A 155 3.00 13.51 -11.59
C GLN A 155 3.16 11.99 -11.37
N ARG A 156 4.32 11.55 -10.89
CA ARG A 156 4.55 10.15 -10.52
C ARG A 156 3.68 9.69 -9.35
N HIS A 157 3.17 10.61 -8.53
CA HIS A 157 2.28 10.33 -7.39
C HIS A 157 0.80 10.35 -7.78
N VAL A 158 0.47 10.71 -9.01
CA VAL A 158 -0.90 10.58 -9.52
C VAL A 158 -1.09 9.16 -10.06
N PRO A 159 -2.05 8.36 -9.54
CA PRO A 159 -2.21 6.95 -9.95
C PRO A 159 -2.93 6.81 -11.31
N ARG A 160 -2.54 7.63 -12.28
CA ARG A 160 -3.04 7.65 -13.66
C ARG A 160 -1.90 7.81 -14.65
N VAL A 161 -2.11 7.34 -15.87
CA VAL A 161 -1.15 7.50 -16.97
C VAL A 161 -1.25 8.92 -17.55
N GLY A 162 -0.09 9.47 -17.88
CA GLY A 162 0.01 10.80 -18.52
C GLY A 162 0.04 11.95 -17.52
N ASN A 163 -0.12 13.17 -18.04
CA ASN A 163 -0.16 14.39 -17.23
C ASN A 163 -1.59 14.61 -16.75
N SER A 164 -1.96 13.96 -15.66
CA SER A 164 -3.31 14.01 -15.10
C SER A 164 -3.41 15.03 -13.98
N ASP A 165 -4.55 15.69 -13.89
CA ASP A 165 -4.89 16.57 -12.76
C ASP A 165 -4.83 15.76 -11.44
N PRO A 166 -3.97 16.16 -10.48
CA PRO A 166 -3.85 15.49 -9.19
C PRO A 166 -5.12 15.62 -8.33
N MET A 167 -6.01 16.57 -8.63
CA MET A 167 -7.28 16.77 -7.92
C MET A 167 -8.42 15.93 -8.51
N ARG A 168 -8.20 15.24 -9.63
CA ARG A 168 -9.20 14.38 -10.24
C ARG A 168 -9.30 13.04 -9.51
N GLY A 169 -10.26 12.92 -8.59
CA GLY A 169 -10.58 11.67 -7.89
C GLY A 169 -11.21 10.59 -8.77
N GLY A 170 -11.60 9.48 -8.16
CA GLY A 170 -12.34 8.37 -8.80
C GLY A 170 -11.54 7.06 -8.89
N TYR A 171 -12.15 6.06 -9.51
CA TYR A 171 -11.55 4.72 -9.60
C TYR A 171 -10.29 4.70 -10.47
N VAL A 172 -9.29 3.95 -9.99
CA VAL A 172 -7.96 3.85 -10.59
C VAL A 172 -7.49 2.38 -10.61
N THR A 173 -6.32 2.13 -11.17
CA THR A 173 -5.77 0.77 -11.35
C THR A 173 -4.59 0.49 -10.44
N GLY A 174 -4.17 1.46 -9.65
CA GLY A 174 -3.03 1.36 -8.77
C GLY A 174 -3.07 2.45 -7.71
N PHE A 175 -2.14 2.41 -6.80
CA PHE A 175 -1.95 3.37 -5.71
C PHE A 175 -0.46 3.48 -5.39
N LEU A 176 -0.11 4.31 -4.42
CA LEU A 176 1.27 4.55 -4.00
C LEU A 176 1.44 4.20 -2.53
N GLY A 177 2.65 3.79 -2.18
CA GLY A 177 3.00 3.29 -0.87
C GLY A 177 2.94 4.31 0.26
N GLY A 178 3.14 5.60 -0.03
CA GLY A 178 3.33 6.63 1.00
C GLY A 178 2.13 6.92 1.89
N ALA A 179 0.90 6.78 1.36
CA ALA A 179 -0.33 6.85 2.14
C ALA A 179 -1.50 6.17 1.42
N HIS A 180 -2.14 5.26 2.11
CA HIS A 180 -3.30 4.55 1.58
C HIS A 180 -4.07 3.86 2.72
N ALA A 181 -5.31 3.47 2.43
CA ALA A 181 -6.10 2.64 3.32
C ALA A 181 -6.43 1.32 2.64
N LEU A 182 -6.40 0.22 3.38
CA LEU A 182 -6.61 -1.14 2.90
C LEU A 182 -7.73 -1.82 3.70
N ASN A 183 -8.64 -2.47 2.99
CA ASN A 183 -9.67 -3.31 3.57
C ASN A 183 -9.07 -4.63 4.08
N MET A 184 -9.31 -4.99 5.34
CA MET A 184 -8.75 -6.19 5.96
C MET A 184 -9.37 -7.48 5.39
N GLU A 185 -10.64 -7.47 4.97
CA GLU A 185 -11.28 -8.59 4.27
C GLU A 185 -10.64 -8.82 2.89
N MET A 186 -10.37 -7.73 2.15
CA MET A 186 -9.60 -7.80 0.90
C MET A 186 -8.25 -8.47 1.12
N LEU A 187 -7.50 -8.05 2.12
CA LEU A 187 -6.17 -8.60 2.43
C LEU A 187 -6.25 -10.06 2.88
N ALA A 188 -7.31 -10.47 3.58
CA ALA A 188 -7.52 -11.86 3.95
C ALA A 188 -7.74 -12.76 2.73
N GLY A 189 -8.49 -12.26 1.73
CA GLY A 189 -8.78 -13.00 0.50
C GLY A 189 -7.69 -12.96 -0.56
N THR A 190 -6.92 -11.87 -0.64
CA THR A 190 -5.89 -11.67 -1.67
C THR A 190 -4.47 -11.93 -1.18
N GLY A 191 -4.25 -12.04 0.12
CA GLY A 191 -2.94 -12.07 0.76
C GLY A 191 -2.39 -10.67 1.06
N GLY A 192 -1.36 -10.61 1.92
CA GLY A 192 -0.67 -9.39 2.29
C GLY A 192 0.27 -8.85 1.21
N TRP A 193 1.25 -8.08 1.62
CA TRP A 193 2.28 -7.53 0.75
C TRP A 193 3.26 -8.61 0.26
N PRO A 194 3.79 -8.52 -0.97
CA PRO A 194 4.82 -9.43 -1.48
C PRO A 194 6.17 -9.11 -0.82
N ALA A 195 6.45 -9.69 0.36
CA ALA A 195 7.62 -9.37 1.17
C ALA A 195 8.94 -9.57 0.43
N GLU A 196 9.02 -10.57 -0.44
CA GLU A 196 10.19 -10.89 -1.25
C GLU A 196 10.57 -9.79 -2.27
N PHE A 197 9.67 -8.85 -2.56
CA PHE A 197 9.99 -7.68 -3.38
C PHE A 197 10.93 -6.72 -2.65
N PHE A 198 10.88 -6.69 -1.33
CA PHE A 198 11.65 -5.81 -0.47
C PHE A 198 11.35 -4.33 -0.68
N PHE A 199 11.27 -3.87 -1.93
CA PHE A 199 11.01 -2.49 -2.34
C PHE A 199 10.65 -2.42 -3.82
N ALA A 200 9.72 -1.56 -4.20
CA ALA A 200 9.19 -1.27 -5.54
C ALA A 200 8.35 -2.40 -6.19
N HIS A 201 7.25 -2.01 -6.79
CA HIS A 201 6.22 -2.82 -7.44
C HIS A 201 5.30 -3.62 -6.50
N GLU A 202 5.50 -3.58 -5.18
CA GLU A 202 4.63 -4.21 -4.20
C GLU A 202 3.20 -3.68 -4.27
N GLU A 203 3.02 -2.37 -4.47
CA GLU A 203 1.70 -1.75 -4.62
C GLU A 203 1.01 -2.22 -5.90
N THR A 204 1.79 -2.37 -6.97
CA THR A 204 1.23 -2.86 -8.24
C THR A 204 0.78 -4.32 -8.12
N ASP A 205 1.56 -5.17 -7.44
CA ASP A 205 1.19 -6.56 -7.19
C ASP A 205 -0.10 -6.65 -6.38
N LEU A 206 -0.19 -5.88 -5.28
CA LEU A 206 -1.39 -5.85 -4.43
C LEU A 206 -2.59 -5.29 -5.18
N ALA A 207 -2.43 -4.19 -5.92
CA ALA A 207 -3.49 -3.59 -6.72
C ALA A 207 -4.05 -4.56 -7.77
N TRP A 208 -3.18 -5.31 -8.46
CA TRP A 208 -3.62 -6.27 -9.46
C TRP A 208 -4.34 -7.47 -8.85
N ARG A 209 -3.90 -7.95 -7.69
CA ARG A 209 -4.61 -9.02 -6.93
C ARG A 209 -5.97 -8.54 -6.44
N ALA A 210 -6.03 -7.35 -5.86
CA ALA A 210 -7.29 -6.74 -5.43
C ALA A 210 -8.26 -6.58 -6.61
N ALA A 211 -7.77 -6.02 -7.73
CA ALA A 211 -8.56 -5.87 -8.94
C ALA A 211 -9.04 -7.24 -9.48
N ASP A 212 -8.21 -8.29 -9.46
CA ASP A 212 -8.62 -9.62 -9.94
C ASP A 212 -9.64 -10.30 -9.02
N ALA A 213 -9.65 -9.96 -7.73
CA ALA A 213 -10.66 -10.37 -6.75
C ALA A 213 -11.90 -9.46 -6.72
N ASP A 214 -12.09 -8.62 -7.74
CA ASP A 214 -13.22 -7.70 -7.93
C ASP A 214 -13.34 -6.59 -6.89
N TRP A 215 -12.25 -6.26 -6.19
CA TRP A 215 -12.17 -5.09 -5.34
C TRP A 215 -11.92 -3.82 -6.16
N LYS A 216 -12.40 -2.69 -5.64
CA LYS A 216 -12.23 -1.37 -6.24
C LYS A 216 -11.06 -0.65 -5.58
N ILE A 217 -10.38 0.18 -6.38
CA ILE A 217 -9.30 1.07 -5.92
C ILE A 217 -9.77 2.49 -6.21
N LEU A 218 -9.90 3.30 -5.17
CA LEU A 218 -10.34 4.69 -5.26
C LEU A 218 -9.17 5.63 -5.02
N TYR A 219 -8.95 6.60 -5.87
CA TYR A 219 -8.10 7.76 -5.59
C TYR A 219 -8.96 8.88 -5.03
N ALA A 220 -8.67 9.29 -3.81
CA ALA A 220 -9.40 10.31 -3.05
C ALA A 220 -8.45 11.49 -2.78
N PRO A 221 -8.36 12.47 -3.69
CA PRO A 221 -7.38 13.57 -3.59
C PRO A 221 -7.64 14.53 -2.42
N GLU A 222 -8.82 14.50 -1.85
CA GLU A 222 -9.20 15.20 -0.63
C GLU A 222 -8.54 14.61 0.63
N LEU A 223 -8.06 13.37 0.59
CA LEU A 223 -7.25 12.77 1.63
C LEU A 223 -5.78 13.11 1.34
N LEU A 224 -5.27 14.12 2.02
CA LEU A 224 -3.93 14.66 1.77
C LEU A 224 -2.92 14.16 2.80
N LEU A 225 -1.86 13.50 2.30
CA LEU A 225 -0.61 13.33 3.02
C LEU A 225 0.43 14.32 2.50
N ARG A 226 1.03 15.11 3.39
CA ARG A 226 2.25 15.85 3.08
C ARG A 226 3.46 14.94 3.27
N HIS A 227 4.35 14.91 2.29
CA HIS A 227 5.53 14.06 2.30
C HIS A 227 6.70 14.80 1.65
N PRO A 228 7.92 14.76 2.21
CA PRO A 228 9.07 15.43 1.65
C PRO A 228 9.33 15.06 0.19
N ARG A 229 9.74 16.04 -0.60
CA ARG A 229 10.06 15.80 -2.00
C ARG A 229 11.34 14.98 -2.13
N THR A 230 11.19 13.71 -2.47
CA THR A 230 12.31 12.79 -2.67
C THR A 230 12.51 12.42 -4.13
N SER A 231 13.75 12.09 -4.51
CA SER A 231 14.08 11.51 -5.81
C SER A 231 14.41 10.02 -5.63
N PRO A 232 13.63 9.09 -6.21
CA PRO A 232 13.83 7.65 -6.00
C PRO A 232 15.05 7.09 -6.71
N ALA A 233 15.57 7.76 -7.73
CA ALA A 233 16.57 7.22 -8.67
C ALA A 233 18.02 7.57 -8.28
N ARG A 234 18.36 7.57 -6.97
CA ARG A 234 19.71 8.00 -6.54
C ARG A 234 20.77 6.91 -6.55
N HIS A 235 20.39 5.60 -6.49
CA HIS A 235 21.35 4.51 -6.28
C HIS A 235 21.16 3.37 -7.28
N ALA A 236 22.26 2.72 -7.66
CA ALA A 236 22.26 1.55 -8.54
C ALA A 236 21.31 0.42 -8.06
N ILE A 237 21.19 0.26 -6.73
CA ILE A 237 20.28 -0.72 -6.11
C ILE A 237 18.82 -0.49 -6.51
N TYR A 238 18.38 0.76 -6.64
CA TYR A 238 17.02 1.10 -7.09
C TYR A 238 16.74 0.56 -8.49
N TYR A 239 17.66 0.77 -9.44
CA TYR A 239 17.49 0.28 -10.81
C TYR A 239 17.46 -1.25 -10.87
N ARG A 240 18.34 -1.91 -10.10
CA ARG A 240 18.41 -3.38 -10.03
C ARG A 240 17.13 -3.97 -9.47
N VAL A 241 16.71 -3.52 -8.28
CA VAL A 241 15.53 -4.07 -7.60
C VAL A 241 14.25 -3.80 -8.40
N THR A 242 14.09 -2.59 -8.95
CA THR A 242 12.94 -2.24 -9.78
C THR A 242 12.87 -3.13 -11.04
N ALA A 243 14.00 -3.42 -11.68
CA ALA A 243 14.03 -4.29 -12.87
C ALA A 243 13.67 -5.74 -12.51
N ARG A 244 14.28 -6.29 -11.45
CA ARG A 244 14.00 -7.65 -10.96
C ARG A 244 12.52 -7.81 -10.61
N ASN A 245 12.01 -6.91 -9.79
CA ASN A 245 10.64 -7.00 -9.30
C ASN A 245 9.60 -6.82 -10.42
N ARG A 246 9.91 -6.01 -11.44
CA ARG A 246 9.06 -5.91 -12.63
C ARG A 246 8.95 -7.24 -13.37
N VAL A 247 10.06 -7.95 -13.55
CA VAL A 247 10.07 -9.27 -14.17
C VAL A 247 9.28 -10.27 -13.30
N TRP A 248 9.48 -10.26 -11.99
CA TRP A 248 8.73 -11.12 -11.06
C TRP A 248 7.24 -10.81 -11.09
N LEU A 249 6.86 -9.53 -11.04
CA LEU A 249 5.46 -9.07 -11.11
C LEU A 249 4.74 -9.65 -12.33
N VAL A 250 5.30 -9.48 -13.51
CA VAL A 250 4.65 -9.94 -14.76
C VAL A 250 4.62 -11.45 -14.86
N ARG A 251 5.68 -12.15 -14.44
CA ARG A 251 5.72 -13.61 -14.37
C ARG A 251 4.67 -14.17 -13.43
N ARG A 252 4.35 -13.48 -12.34
CA ARG A 252 3.30 -13.87 -11.38
C ARG A 252 1.91 -13.55 -11.89
N ARG A 253 1.69 -12.33 -12.43
CA ARG A 253 0.36 -11.73 -12.54
C ARG A 253 -0.17 -11.60 -13.96
N LEU A 254 0.67 -11.62 -14.99
CA LEU A 254 0.16 -11.43 -16.33
C LEU A 254 -0.13 -12.76 -17.06
N PRO A 255 -1.17 -12.79 -17.92
CA PRO A 255 -1.30 -13.80 -18.97
C PRO A 255 0.00 -13.89 -19.79
N LEU A 256 0.42 -15.11 -20.18
CA LEU A 256 1.72 -15.36 -20.82
C LEU A 256 1.99 -14.45 -22.01
N VAL A 257 0.99 -14.24 -22.84
CA VAL A 257 1.11 -13.43 -24.07
C VAL A 257 1.37 -11.94 -23.79
N LEU A 258 1.03 -11.43 -22.62
CA LEU A 258 1.26 -10.04 -22.25
C LEU A 258 2.63 -9.81 -21.59
N ILE A 259 3.31 -10.86 -21.15
CA ILE A 259 4.62 -10.75 -20.51
C ILE A 259 5.65 -10.10 -21.43
N PRO A 260 5.91 -10.63 -22.66
CA PRO A 260 6.88 -10.02 -23.55
C PRO A 260 6.50 -8.59 -23.97
N VAL A 261 5.21 -8.30 -24.13
CA VAL A 261 4.74 -6.95 -24.45
C VAL A 261 5.09 -5.97 -23.32
N HIS A 262 4.74 -6.29 -22.06
CA HIS A 262 5.05 -5.46 -20.91
C HIS A 262 6.56 -5.26 -20.74
N LEU A 263 7.33 -6.35 -20.78
CA LEU A 263 8.78 -6.27 -20.64
C LEU A 263 9.43 -5.46 -21.77
N GLY A 264 8.98 -5.62 -23.01
CA GLY A 264 9.47 -4.87 -24.17
C GLY A 264 9.20 -3.37 -24.03
N VAL A 265 7.96 -2.98 -23.70
CA VAL A 265 7.58 -1.57 -23.50
C VAL A 265 8.44 -0.93 -22.41
N TRP A 266 8.56 -1.58 -21.25
CA TRP A 266 9.31 -1.01 -20.14
C TRP A 266 10.81 -1.04 -20.30
N SER A 267 11.36 -2.01 -21.03
CA SER A 267 12.78 -2.01 -21.44
C SER A 267 13.06 -0.81 -22.34
N LEU A 268 12.23 -0.59 -23.37
CA LEU A 268 12.36 0.56 -24.25
C LEU A 268 12.27 1.87 -23.48
N LEU A 269 11.27 2.03 -22.62
CA LEU A 269 11.11 3.25 -21.79
C LEU A 269 12.30 3.47 -20.85
N THR A 270 12.88 2.40 -20.30
CA THR A 270 14.07 2.50 -19.44
C THR A 270 15.28 2.96 -20.23
N LEU A 271 15.52 2.36 -21.41
CA LEU A 271 16.63 2.76 -22.29
C LEU A 271 16.53 4.23 -22.72
N LEU A 272 15.31 4.71 -23.01
CA LEU A 272 15.08 6.11 -23.42
C LEU A 272 15.26 7.12 -22.27
N ARG A 273 14.97 6.71 -21.02
CA ARG A 273 14.94 7.60 -19.85
C ARG A 273 16.22 7.56 -19.02
N THR A 274 16.94 6.43 -19.01
CA THR A 274 18.15 6.25 -18.18
C THR A 274 19.38 6.67 -18.95
N ARG A 275 20.04 7.74 -18.52
CA ARG A 275 21.25 8.28 -19.13
C ARG A 275 22.56 7.79 -18.50
N SER A 276 22.48 7.12 -17.34
CA SER A 276 23.63 6.61 -16.60
C SER A 276 23.98 5.20 -17.06
N ALA A 277 25.22 4.99 -17.48
CA ALA A 277 25.74 3.66 -17.85
C ALA A 277 25.68 2.68 -16.65
N ASP A 278 25.99 3.15 -15.44
CA ASP A 278 25.91 2.32 -14.23
C ASP A 278 24.47 2.00 -13.85
N GLY A 279 23.54 2.94 -14.05
CA GLY A 279 22.11 2.70 -13.89
C GLY A 279 21.61 1.62 -14.86
N LEU A 280 22.04 1.66 -16.14
CA LEU A 280 21.66 0.64 -17.13
C LEU A 280 22.29 -0.72 -16.83
N ARG A 281 23.56 -0.78 -16.38
CA ARG A 281 24.18 -2.04 -15.93
C ARG A 281 23.43 -2.65 -14.76
N ALA A 282 23.10 -1.83 -13.74
CA ALA A 282 22.35 -2.28 -12.58
C ALA A 282 20.96 -2.77 -12.98
N TRP A 283 20.27 -2.04 -13.86
CA TRP A 283 18.98 -2.44 -14.41
C TRP A 283 19.05 -3.77 -15.16
N LEU A 284 20.04 -3.94 -16.06
CA LEU A 284 20.23 -5.19 -16.80
C LEU A 284 20.53 -6.36 -15.85
N GLY A 285 21.37 -6.13 -14.83
CA GLY A 285 21.64 -7.12 -13.79
C GLY A 285 20.37 -7.58 -13.08
N GLY A 286 19.54 -6.64 -12.65
CA GLY A 286 18.24 -6.96 -12.03
C GLY A 286 17.24 -7.63 -12.97
N PHE A 287 17.22 -7.22 -14.23
CA PHE A 287 16.38 -7.86 -15.25
C PHE A 287 16.75 -9.34 -15.46
N VAL A 288 18.05 -9.65 -15.59
CA VAL A 288 18.57 -11.02 -15.71
C VAL A 288 18.29 -11.82 -14.43
N GLU A 289 18.50 -11.22 -13.26
CA GLU A 289 18.16 -11.82 -11.96
C GLU A 289 16.68 -12.21 -11.93
N GLY A 290 15.78 -11.29 -12.30
CA GLY A 290 14.35 -11.53 -12.35
C GLY A 290 13.91 -12.64 -13.32
N LEU A 291 14.67 -12.86 -14.40
CA LEU A 291 14.44 -13.99 -15.33
C LEU A 291 14.89 -15.32 -14.75
N ARG A 292 16.03 -15.36 -14.07
CA ARG A 292 16.69 -16.59 -13.59
C ARG A 292 16.14 -17.07 -12.26
N GLU A 293 15.84 -16.15 -11.35
CA GLU A 293 15.39 -16.50 -10.02
C GLU A 293 13.90 -16.87 -9.99
N PRO A 294 13.49 -17.70 -9.03
CA PRO A 294 12.09 -18.00 -8.79
C PRO A 294 11.29 -16.74 -8.51
N ALA A 295 10.29 -16.45 -9.32
CA ALA A 295 9.41 -15.31 -9.10
C ALA A 295 8.37 -15.53 -7.97
N GLY A 296 8.30 -16.72 -7.41
CA GLY A 296 7.22 -17.13 -6.51
C GLY A 296 6.01 -17.69 -7.26
N GLU A 297 4.90 -17.84 -6.55
CA GLU A 297 3.71 -18.48 -7.09
C GLU A 297 3.09 -17.69 -8.26
N ARG A 298 2.84 -18.41 -9.36
CA ARG A 298 2.18 -17.86 -10.53
C ARG A 298 0.66 -17.94 -10.41
N ARG A 299 0.00 -16.78 -10.30
CA ARG A 299 -1.45 -16.60 -10.32
C ARG A 299 -1.80 -15.48 -11.27
N PRO A 300 -1.90 -15.76 -12.60
CA PRO A 300 -2.16 -14.73 -13.59
C PRO A 300 -3.57 -14.20 -13.44
N MET A 301 -3.72 -12.87 -13.59
CA MET A 301 -5.03 -12.23 -13.57
C MET A 301 -5.89 -12.71 -14.74
N ARG A 302 -7.19 -12.72 -14.54
CA ARG A 302 -8.19 -13.09 -15.55
C ARG A 302 -8.27 -12.04 -16.66
N TRP A 303 -8.61 -12.45 -17.86
CA TRP A 303 -8.77 -11.53 -18.99
C TRP A 303 -9.79 -10.42 -18.73
N ARG A 304 -10.87 -10.71 -18.01
CA ARG A 304 -11.83 -9.69 -17.57
C ARG A 304 -11.18 -8.58 -16.75
N THR A 305 -10.17 -8.91 -15.94
CA THR A 305 -9.40 -7.96 -15.16
C THR A 305 -8.49 -7.12 -16.05
N VAL A 306 -7.79 -7.73 -17.02
CA VAL A 306 -7.01 -7.01 -18.04
C VAL A 306 -7.88 -5.95 -18.73
N TRP A 307 -9.08 -6.33 -19.20
CA TRP A 307 -10.02 -5.41 -19.84
C TRP A 307 -10.53 -4.31 -18.89
N ARG A 308 -10.79 -4.64 -17.63
CA ARG A 308 -11.20 -3.66 -16.62
C ARG A 308 -10.11 -2.62 -16.38
N LEU A 309 -8.86 -3.04 -16.17
CA LEU A 309 -7.72 -2.13 -16.00
C LEU A 309 -7.51 -1.26 -17.23
N THR A 310 -7.66 -1.82 -18.43
CA THR A 310 -7.56 -1.09 -19.69
C THR A 310 -8.64 0.00 -19.81
N ARG A 311 -9.89 -0.32 -19.46
CA ARG A 311 -11.00 0.66 -19.47
C ARG A 311 -10.83 1.76 -18.44
N LEU A 312 -10.16 1.50 -17.32
CA LEU A 312 -9.79 2.50 -16.32
C LEU A 312 -8.57 3.36 -16.74
N GLY A 313 -8.07 3.19 -17.98
CA GLY A 313 -7.05 4.04 -18.57
C GLY A 313 -5.61 3.60 -18.32
N ARG A 314 -5.37 2.44 -17.70
CA ARG A 314 -4.02 1.89 -17.53
C ARG A 314 -4.00 0.39 -17.80
N PRO A 315 -3.84 -0.01 -19.08
CA PRO A 315 -3.66 -1.41 -19.41
C PRO A 315 -2.43 -1.98 -18.69
N PRO A 316 -2.47 -3.24 -18.23
CA PRO A 316 -1.38 -3.80 -17.41
C PRO A 316 -0.08 -4.07 -18.19
N VAL A 317 0.06 -3.51 -19.37
CA VAL A 317 1.28 -3.53 -20.20
C VAL A 317 2.06 -2.21 -20.16
N ILE A 318 1.49 -1.16 -19.54
CA ILE A 318 2.12 0.17 -19.37
C ILE A 318 2.04 0.68 -17.93
#